data_40bbb08772953c3237b379f94a97851a
#
_entry.id   40bbb08772953c3237b379f94a97851a
#
_cell.length_a   1.000
_cell.length_b   1.000
_cell.length_c   1.000
_cell.angle_alpha   90.00
_cell.angle_beta   90.00
_cell.angle_gamma   90.00
#
_symmetry.space_group_name_H-M   'P 1'
#
loop_
_entity.id
_entity.type
_entity.pdbx_description
1 polymer ?
#
loop_
_entity_poly.entity_id
_entity_poly.type
_entity_poly.pdbx_seq_one_letter_code
_entity_poly.pdbx_strand_id
1 'polypeptide(L)'
;SSVSETLDVAQAKMVLLFQSPVCGNDEQLAAMRVAVSILGGTPMSKLFLNVREKESLCYYCSARYDIYKGTMLIDCGVEPENIEKAIESISNQVSLLQEGAFTDQEIEYAVLSLKNAYQSIYESDVSVESFFLNQILSGNDSGPEEQKALLSTTTREDILQAAQNLSQ
;
A
#
# COMPACT_ATOMS: atom_id res chain seq x y z
N SER A 1 -16.54 9.61 7.70
CA SER A 1 -17.79 8.88 8.01
C SER A 1 -17.44 7.45 8.40
N SER A 2 -17.99 6.93 9.50
CA SER A 2 -17.85 5.54 9.91
C SER A 2 -19.14 4.77 9.62
N VAL A 3 -18.99 3.54 9.10
CA VAL A 3 -20.10 2.59 8.91
C VAL A 3 -19.70 1.33 9.67
N SER A 4 -20.59 0.78 10.48
CA SER A 4 -20.37 -0.48 11.19
C SER A 4 -21.57 -1.42 11.02
N GLU A 5 -21.26 -2.69 10.82
CA GLU A 5 -22.23 -3.78 10.79
C GLU A 5 -21.78 -4.84 11.81
N THR A 6 -22.69 -5.29 12.67
CA THR A 6 -22.39 -6.29 13.68
C THR A 6 -22.92 -7.64 13.23
N LEU A 7 -22.03 -8.60 13.06
CA LEU A 7 -22.33 -9.99 12.74
C LEU A 7 -21.82 -10.90 13.87
N ASP A 8 -22.48 -12.02 14.11
CA ASP A 8 -22.01 -13.03 15.07
C ASP A 8 -20.87 -13.87 14.47
N VAL A 9 -19.68 -13.26 14.43
CA VAL A 9 -18.46 -13.86 13.88
C VAL A 9 -17.31 -13.70 14.88
N ALA A 10 -16.42 -14.68 14.90
CA ALA A 10 -15.25 -14.69 15.80
C ALA A 10 -14.20 -13.60 15.48
N GLN A 11 -14.28 -12.97 14.31
CA GLN A 11 -13.28 -12.00 13.83
C GLN A 11 -13.97 -10.81 13.17
N ALA A 12 -13.50 -9.60 13.48
CA ALA A 12 -13.90 -8.39 12.78
C ALA A 12 -12.95 -8.12 11.58
N LYS A 13 -13.54 -7.63 10.48
CA LYS A 13 -12.78 -7.06 9.36
C LYS A 13 -12.90 -5.55 9.42
N MET A 14 -11.75 -4.89 9.35
CA MET A 14 -11.64 -3.44 9.42
C MET A 14 -10.92 -2.93 8.16
N VAL A 15 -11.40 -1.82 7.63
CA VAL A 15 -10.76 -1.12 6.52
C VAL A 15 -10.59 0.34 6.89
N LEU A 16 -9.36 0.84 6.82
CA LEU A 16 -9.07 2.27 6.91
C LEU A 16 -8.79 2.80 5.51
N LEU A 17 -9.31 4.00 5.24
CA LEU A 17 -9.20 4.68 3.95
C LEU A 17 -8.41 5.97 4.12
N PHE A 18 -7.44 6.18 3.23
CA PHE A 18 -6.69 7.42 3.09
C PHE A 18 -6.80 7.90 1.65
N GLN A 19 -7.07 9.18 1.46
CA GLN A 19 -7.16 9.80 0.14
C GLN A 19 -5.84 10.48 -0.23
N SER A 20 -5.57 10.56 -1.53
CA SER A 20 -4.42 11.26 -2.10
C SER A 20 -4.80 11.84 -3.47
N PRO A 21 -4.23 12.98 -3.87
CA PRO A 21 -4.38 13.52 -5.22
C PRO A 21 -3.65 12.69 -6.29
N VAL A 22 -2.72 11.82 -5.88
CA VAL A 22 -1.92 11.00 -6.80
C VAL A 22 -2.77 9.90 -7.43
N CYS A 23 -3.12 10.03 -8.71
CA CYS A 23 -3.97 9.05 -9.41
C CYS A 23 -3.67 8.99 -10.92
N GLY A 24 -4.17 7.96 -11.58
CA GLY A 24 -4.05 7.78 -13.02
C GLY A 24 -2.59 7.64 -13.48
N ASN A 25 -2.13 8.59 -14.26
CA ASN A 25 -0.77 8.67 -14.80
C ASN A 25 0.11 9.72 -14.10
N ASP A 26 -0.21 10.09 -12.86
CA ASP A 26 0.57 11.04 -12.07
C ASP A 26 2.03 10.61 -11.95
N GLU A 27 2.95 11.55 -12.08
CA GLU A 27 4.40 11.31 -12.00
C GLU A 27 4.86 10.76 -10.64
N GLN A 28 4.11 11.05 -9.57
CA GLN A 28 4.36 10.54 -8.22
C GLN A 28 3.83 9.12 -7.99
N LEU A 29 3.16 8.50 -8.96
CA LEU A 29 2.54 7.19 -8.78
C LEU A 29 3.55 6.10 -8.40
N ALA A 30 4.74 6.09 -9.01
CA ALA A 30 5.79 5.13 -8.67
C ALA A 30 6.23 5.29 -7.21
N ALA A 31 6.45 6.52 -6.75
CA ALA A 31 6.80 6.84 -5.38
C ALA A 31 5.69 6.46 -4.38
N MET A 32 4.43 6.73 -4.72
CA MET A 32 3.27 6.31 -3.93
C MET A 32 3.20 4.80 -3.77
N ARG A 33 3.42 4.03 -4.84
CA ARG A 33 3.46 2.56 -4.78
C ARG A 33 4.55 2.06 -3.85
N VAL A 34 5.74 2.68 -3.88
CA VAL A 34 6.83 2.33 -2.96
C VAL A 34 6.45 2.68 -1.53
N ALA A 35 5.90 3.87 -1.26
CA ALA A 35 5.45 4.29 0.06
C ALA A 35 4.42 3.31 0.65
N VAL A 36 3.40 2.93 -0.12
CA VAL A 36 2.37 1.97 0.31
C VAL A 36 2.96 0.57 0.51
N SER A 37 3.93 0.16 -0.31
CA SER A 37 4.63 -1.12 -0.15
C SER A 37 5.48 -1.17 1.12
N ILE A 38 6.17 -0.09 1.48
CA ILE A 38 6.89 0.06 2.76
C ILE A 38 5.91 -0.05 3.93
N LEU A 39 4.74 0.59 3.80
CA LEU A 39 3.74 0.56 4.86
C LEU A 39 3.15 -0.83 5.09
N GLY A 40 2.64 -1.47 4.04
CA GLY A 40 1.85 -2.70 4.22
C GLY A 40 1.80 -3.65 3.01
N GLY A 41 2.75 -3.51 2.05
CA GLY A 41 2.74 -4.32 0.83
C GLY A 41 3.54 -5.62 0.90
N THR A 42 4.31 -5.86 1.96
CA THR A 42 5.22 -7.02 2.07
C THR A 42 5.25 -7.60 3.48
N PRO A 43 5.75 -8.84 3.67
CA PRO A 43 6.03 -9.39 5.01
C PRO A 43 7.11 -8.62 5.80
N MET A 44 7.84 -7.72 5.15
CA MET A 44 8.85 -6.86 5.80
C MET A 44 8.33 -5.43 6.03
N SER A 45 7.05 -5.19 5.77
CA SER A 45 6.41 -3.88 5.89
C SER A 45 6.13 -3.49 7.35
N LYS A 46 5.96 -2.18 7.57
CA LYS A 46 5.71 -1.63 8.91
C LYS A 46 4.45 -2.22 9.58
N LEU A 47 3.36 -2.36 8.85
CA LEU A 47 2.12 -2.94 9.37
C LEU A 47 2.31 -4.41 9.75
N PHE A 48 3.00 -5.18 8.91
CA PHE A 48 3.25 -6.58 9.20
C PHE A 48 4.14 -6.75 10.44
N LEU A 49 5.30 -6.08 10.47
CA LEU A 49 6.28 -6.25 11.55
C LEU A 49 5.83 -5.65 12.88
N ASN A 50 5.16 -4.49 12.87
CA ASN A 50 4.80 -3.79 14.10
C ASN A 50 3.41 -4.19 14.58
N VAL A 51 2.37 -4.05 13.76
CA VAL A 51 0.97 -4.27 14.20
C VAL A 51 0.64 -5.74 14.34
N ARG A 52 1.09 -6.58 13.39
CA ARG A 52 0.82 -8.02 13.42
C ARG A 52 1.81 -8.78 14.29
N GLU A 53 3.12 -8.72 13.99
CA GLU A 53 4.10 -9.58 14.65
C GLU A 53 4.47 -9.10 16.06
N LYS A 54 4.81 -7.81 16.20
CA LYS A 54 5.30 -7.29 17.49
C LYS A 54 4.17 -7.05 18.50
N GLU A 55 3.07 -6.44 18.06
CA GLU A 55 1.96 -6.08 18.94
C GLU A 55 0.87 -7.14 18.98
N SER A 56 0.86 -8.09 18.04
CA SER A 56 -0.11 -9.18 17.93
C SER A 56 -1.57 -8.71 17.94
N LEU A 57 -1.83 -7.54 17.35
CA LEU A 57 -3.17 -6.92 17.35
C LEU A 57 -4.10 -7.48 16.28
N CYS A 58 -3.54 -8.13 15.25
CA CYS A 58 -4.30 -8.58 14.09
C CYS A 58 -3.77 -9.89 13.49
N TYR A 59 -4.62 -10.61 12.79
CA TYR A 59 -4.25 -11.84 12.05
C TYR A 59 -3.56 -11.51 10.72
N TYR A 60 -4.01 -10.43 10.07
CA TYR A 60 -3.38 -9.84 8.91
C TYR A 60 -3.58 -8.33 8.93
N CYS A 61 -2.65 -7.62 8.36
CA CYS A 61 -2.75 -6.18 8.12
C CYS A 61 -1.93 -5.85 6.86
N SER A 62 -2.59 -5.32 5.85
CA SER A 62 -1.97 -4.99 4.57
C SER A 62 -2.47 -3.67 4.02
N ALA A 63 -1.63 -3.01 3.22
CA ALA A 63 -1.98 -1.79 2.52
C ALA A 63 -1.94 -2.01 1.01
N ARG A 64 -2.89 -1.41 0.29
CA ARG A 64 -2.93 -1.37 -1.18
C ARG A 64 -3.37 0.00 -1.66
N TYR A 65 -3.00 0.34 -2.88
CA TYR A 65 -3.34 1.62 -3.49
C TYR A 65 -4.23 1.44 -4.71
N ASP A 66 -5.38 2.10 -4.70
CA ASP A 66 -6.27 2.22 -5.87
C ASP A 66 -5.86 3.45 -6.68
N ILE A 67 -5.22 3.23 -7.81
CA ILE A 67 -4.70 4.27 -8.69
C ILE A 67 -5.79 5.09 -9.38
N TYR A 68 -7.00 4.53 -9.54
CA TYR A 68 -8.10 5.23 -10.19
C TYR A 68 -8.74 6.28 -9.30
N LYS A 69 -8.80 5.96 -8.00
CA LYS A 69 -9.47 6.80 -7.00
C LYS A 69 -8.50 7.64 -6.18
N GLY A 70 -7.18 7.41 -6.32
CA GLY A 70 -6.19 8.02 -5.45
C GLY A 70 -6.43 7.64 -3.98
N THR A 71 -6.70 6.35 -3.71
CA THR A 71 -7.10 5.92 -2.36
C THR A 71 -6.21 4.78 -1.88
N MET A 72 -5.59 4.95 -0.72
CA MET A 72 -4.94 3.85 -0.01
C MET A 72 -5.95 3.18 0.92
N LEU A 73 -6.05 1.85 0.81
CA LEU A 73 -6.85 1.01 1.68
C LEU A 73 -5.93 0.19 2.57
N ILE A 74 -6.17 0.22 3.88
CA ILE A 74 -5.53 -0.67 4.84
C ILE A 74 -6.58 -1.64 5.34
N ASP A 75 -6.37 -2.92 5.04
CA ASP A 75 -7.24 -4.04 5.31
C ASP A 75 -6.68 -4.82 6.51
N CYS A 76 -7.49 -5.07 7.53
CA CYS A 76 -7.05 -5.68 8.77
C CYS A 76 -8.09 -6.66 9.32
N GLY A 77 -7.66 -7.88 9.65
CA GLY A 77 -8.46 -8.86 10.39
C GLY A 77 -8.08 -8.83 11.86
N VAL A 78 -9.02 -8.47 12.74
CA VAL A 78 -8.75 -8.14 14.14
C VAL A 78 -9.82 -8.76 15.06
N GLU A 79 -9.43 -9.08 16.29
CA GLU A 79 -10.44 -9.41 17.33
C GLU A 79 -11.20 -8.14 17.73
N PRO A 80 -12.52 -8.23 17.97
CA PRO A 80 -13.36 -7.07 18.29
C PRO A 80 -12.81 -6.19 19.41
N GLU A 81 -12.19 -6.80 20.42
CA GLU A 81 -11.60 -6.12 21.58
C GLU A 81 -10.30 -5.33 21.24
N ASN A 82 -9.66 -5.65 20.12
CA ASN A 82 -8.41 -5.03 19.68
C ASN A 82 -8.63 -3.92 18.63
N ILE A 83 -9.85 -3.66 18.17
CA ILE A 83 -10.15 -2.70 17.09
C ILE A 83 -9.53 -1.33 17.35
N GLU A 84 -9.80 -0.74 18.52
CA GLU A 84 -9.32 0.61 18.85
C GLU A 84 -7.79 0.69 18.88
N LYS A 85 -7.14 -0.31 19.50
CA LYS A 85 -5.67 -0.39 19.55
C LYS A 85 -5.06 -0.60 18.18
N ALA A 86 -5.70 -1.41 17.33
CA ALA A 86 -5.23 -1.62 15.96
C ALA A 86 -5.34 -0.35 15.13
N ILE A 87 -6.43 0.41 15.26
CA ILE A 87 -6.58 1.72 14.59
C ILE A 87 -5.48 2.69 15.03
N GLU A 88 -5.21 2.78 16.33
CA GLU A 88 -4.16 3.64 16.88
C GLU A 88 -2.78 3.24 16.37
N SER A 89 -2.44 1.95 16.43
CA SER A 89 -1.16 1.44 15.96
C SER A 89 -0.97 1.65 14.45
N ILE A 90 -2.00 1.33 13.63
CA ILE A 90 -1.96 1.56 12.18
C ILE A 90 -1.77 3.04 11.87
N SER A 91 -2.52 3.92 12.52
CA SER A 91 -2.42 5.38 12.34
C SER A 91 -1.02 5.89 12.68
N ASN A 92 -0.41 5.36 13.74
CA ASN A 92 0.97 5.67 14.10
C ASN A 92 1.97 5.23 13.02
N GLN A 93 1.79 4.04 12.41
CA GLN A 93 2.66 3.59 11.31
C GLN A 93 2.53 4.49 10.07
N VAL A 94 1.33 4.98 9.76
CA VAL A 94 1.11 5.95 8.68
C VAL A 94 1.82 7.27 9.00
N SER A 95 1.70 7.78 10.23
CA SER A 95 2.40 9.01 10.65
C SER A 95 3.91 8.86 10.54
N LEU A 96 4.48 7.75 11.00
CA LEU A 96 5.92 7.47 10.86
C LEU A 96 6.37 7.43 9.40
N LEU A 97 5.57 6.87 8.49
CA LEU A 97 5.85 6.90 7.06
C LEU A 97 5.89 8.35 6.54
N GLN A 98 4.92 9.19 6.93
CA GLN A 98 4.80 10.59 6.55
C GLN A 98 5.90 11.49 7.14
N GLU A 99 6.50 11.08 8.25
CA GLU A 99 7.67 11.72 8.86
C GLU A 99 9.00 11.28 8.23
N GLY A 100 8.97 10.32 7.30
CA GLY A 100 10.17 9.77 6.66
C GLY A 100 10.91 8.74 7.51
N ALA A 101 10.27 8.20 8.55
CA ALA A 101 10.83 7.17 9.42
C ALA A 101 10.83 5.79 8.74
N PHE A 102 11.57 5.67 7.65
CA PHE A 102 11.83 4.41 6.93
C PHE A 102 13.28 4.34 6.50
N THR A 103 13.82 3.13 6.43
CA THR A 103 15.22 2.84 6.13
C THR A 103 15.44 2.61 4.64
N ASP A 104 16.69 2.69 4.17
CA ASP A 104 17.04 2.33 2.80
C ASP A 104 16.75 0.85 2.52
N GLN A 105 16.88 -0.02 3.52
CA GLN A 105 16.55 -1.43 3.40
C GLN A 105 15.04 -1.65 3.19
N GLU A 106 14.15 -0.88 3.85
CA GLU A 106 12.71 -0.93 3.61
C GLU A 106 12.37 -0.47 2.19
N ILE A 107 13.07 0.55 1.67
CA ILE A 107 12.93 1.00 0.28
C ILE A 107 13.35 -0.12 -0.69
N GLU A 108 14.52 -0.72 -0.47
CA GLU A 108 15.03 -1.81 -1.32
C GLU A 108 14.07 -3.00 -1.39
N TYR A 109 13.55 -3.45 -0.23
CA TYR A 109 12.57 -4.53 -0.18
C TYR A 109 11.26 -4.18 -0.90
N ALA A 110 10.76 -2.97 -0.72
CA ALA A 110 9.54 -2.51 -1.37
C ALA A 110 9.72 -2.46 -2.91
N VAL A 111 10.81 -1.86 -3.38
CA VAL A 111 11.14 -1.78 -4.80
C VAL A 111 11.33 -3.17 -5.42
N LEU A 112 12.05 -4.06 -4.74
CA LEU A 112 12.26 -5.43 -5.22
C LEU A 112 10.93 -6.19 -5.33
N SER A 113 10.07 -6.08 -4.32
CA SER A 113 8.75 -6.73 -4.32
C SER A 113 7.88 -6.23 -5.47
N LEU A 114 7.84 -4.91 -5.71
CA LEU A 114 7.08 -4.32 -6.81
C LEU A 114 7.64 -4.74 -8.18
N LYS A 115 8.96 -4.78 -8.34
CA LYS A 115 9.59 -5.26 -9.58
C LYS A 115 9.26 -6.73 -9.86
N ASN A 116 9.27 -7.57 -8.84
CA ASN A 116 8.89 -8.98 -8.97
C ASN A 116 7.41 -9.10 -9.36
N ALA A 117 6.52 -8.28 -8.80
CA ALA A 117 5.12 -8.25 -9.19
C ALA A 117 4.94 -7.87 -10.68
N TYR A 118 5.69 -6.89 -11.18
CA TYR A 118 5.69 -6.56 -12.62
C TYR A 118 6.27 -7.68 -13.49
N GLN A 119 7.28 -8.38 -13.02
CA GLN A 119 7.84 -9.53 -13.74
C GLN A 119 6.83 -10.65 -13.86
N SER A 120 6.07 -10.95 -12.80
CA SER A 120 5.05 -12.00 -12.78
C SER A 120 3.85 -11.72 -13.70
N ILE A 121 3.67 -10.49 -14.19
CA ILE A 121 2.61 -10.19 -15.16
C ILE A 121 2.75 -11.07 -16.41
N TYR A 122 3.97 -11.35 -16.85
CA TYR A 122 4.24 -12.15 -18.05
C TYR A 122 4.01 -13.66 -17.88
N GLU A 123 3.72 -14.11 -16.67
CA GLU A 123 3.51 -15.54 -16.38
C GLU A 123 2.10 -16.05 -16.79
N SER A 124 1.18 -15.14 -17.13
CA SER A 124 -0.22 -15.47 -17.46
C SER A 124 -0.81 -14.45 -18.44
N ASP A 125 -1.46 -14.96 -19.50
CA ASP A 125 -2.15 -14.12 -20.48
C ASP A 125 -3.21 -13.23 -19.81
N VAL A 126 -3.95 -13.75 -18.83
CA VAL A 126 -4.95 -12.99 -18.06
C VAL A 126 -4.30 -11.85 -17.28
N SER A 127 -3.10 -12.05 -16.75
CA SER A 127 -2.36 -10.99 -16.06
C SER A 127 -1.91 -9.90 -17.01
N VAL A 128 -1.45 -10.29 -18.21
CA VAL A 128 -1.06 -9.35 -19.28
C VAL A 128 -2.26 -8.51 -19.71
N GLU A 129 -3.39 -9.16 -20.04
CA GLU A 129 -4.62 -8.45 -20.44
C GLU A 129 -5.10 -7.49 -19.34
N SER A 130 -5.15 -7.97 -18.10
CA SER A 130 -5.58 -7.15 -16.95
C SER A 130 -4.65 -5.97 -16.74
N PHE A 131 -3.34 -6.15 -16.88
CA PHE A 131 -2.38 -5.06 -16.75
C PHE A 131 -2.62 -3.98 -17.80
N PHE A 132 -2.65 -4.35 -19.10
CA PHE A 132 -2.83 -3.37 -20.16
C PHE A 132 -4.22 -2.72 -20.16
N LEU A 133 -5.27 -3.45 -19.81
CA LEU A 133 -6.60 -2.86 -19.60
C LEU A 133 -6.57 -1.78 -18.51
N ASN A 134 -5.90 -2.08 -17.40
CA ASN A 134 -5.74 -1.13 -16.30
C ASN A 134 -4.92 0.10 -16.71
N GLN A 135 -3.87 -0.06 -17.53
CA GLN A 135 -3.10 1.05 -18.08
C GLN A 135 -3.98 1.97 -18.94
N ILE A 136 -4.74 1.40 -19.87
CA ILE A 136 -5.66 2.16 -20.73
C ILE A 136 -6.69 2.92 -19.91
N LEU A 137 -7.32 2.26 -18.92
CA LEU A 137 -8.34 2.88 -18.07
C LEU A 137 -7.78 4.01 -17.18
N SER A 138 -6.50 3.93 -16.79
CA SER A 138 -5.82 4.98 -16.01
C SER A 138 -5.21 6.09 -16.86
N GLY A 139 -5.31 5.99 -18.18
CA GLY A 139 -4.67 6.94 -19.10
C GLY A 139 -3.15 6.82 -19.16
N ASN A 140 -2.63 5.66 -18.77
CA ASN A 140 -1.21 5.35 -18.80
C ASN A 140 -0.95 4.32 -19.89
N ASP A 141 0.07 4.50 -20.70
CA ASP A 141 0.45 3.61 -21.82
C ASP A 141 1.79 2.90 -21.59
N SER A 142 2.42 3.09 -20.43
CA SER A 142 3.71 2.46 -20.11
C SER A 142 3.57 0.96 -19.81
N GLY A 143 4.52 0.18 -20.33
CA GLY A 143 4.59 -1.25 -20.09
C GLY A 143 5.20 -1.63 -18.72
N PRO A 144 5.20 -2.93 -18.36
CA PRO A 144 5.78 -3.40 -17.10
C PRO A 144 7.27 -3.05 -16.94
N GLU A 145 8.05 -3.06 -18.03
CA GLU A 145 9.48 -2.71 -17.99
C GLU A 145 9.70 -1.22 -17.68
N GLU A 146 8.89 -0.34 -18.27
CA GLU A 146 8.93 1.08 -17.99
C GLU A 146 8.53 1.38 -16.56
N GLN A 147 7.51 0.69 -16.05
CA GLN A 147 7.12 0.79 -14.64
C GLN A 147 8.26 0.33 -13.70
N LYS A 148 8.96 -0.76 -14.02
CA LYS A 148 10.14 -1.20 -13.25
C LYS A 148 11.27 -0.16 -13.30
N ALA A 149 11.49 0.51 -14.44
CA ALA A 149 12.47 1.56 -14.56
C ALA A 149 12.14 2.78 -13.67
N LEU A 150 10.88 3.21 -13.66
CA LEU A 150 10.40 4.29 -12.79
C LEU A 150 10.63 3.98 -11.30
N LEU A 151 10.35 2.76 -10.86
CA LEU A 151 10.65 2.34 -9.49
C LEU A 151 12.14 2.45 -9.15
N SER A 152 13.02 2.21 -10.12
CA SER A 152 14.49 2.26 -9.93
C SER A 152 15.02 3.68 -9.78
N THR A 153 14.32 4.68 -10.29
CA THR A 153 14.71 6.09 -10.23
C THR A 153 14.04 6.85 -9.10
N THR A 154 13.08 6.22 -8.41
CA THR A 154 12.36 6.82 -7.28
C THR A 154 13.32 7.05 -6.11
N THR A 155 13.41 8.29 -5.65
CA THR A 155 14.27 8.70 -4.54
C THR A 155 13.53 8.62 -3.20
N ARG A 156 14.27 8.65 -2.08
CA ARG A 156 13.71 8.78 -0.73
C ARG A 156 12.80 10.01 -0.59
N GLU A 157 13.22 11.12 -1.19
CA GLU A 157 12.44 12.37 -1.15
C GLU A 157 11.12 12.24 -1.89
N ASP A 158 11.11 11.60 -3.05
CA ASP A 158 9.87 11.34 -3.81
C ASP A 158 8.91 10.48 -2.98
N ILE A 159 9.42 9.44 -2.30
CA ILE A 159 8.62 8.55 -1.44
C ILE A 159 8.02 9.33 -0.27
N LEU A 160 8.80 10.18 0.38
CA LEU A 160 8.36 11.02 1.48
C LEU A 160 7.26 11.97 1.03
N GLN A 161 7.46 12.67 -0.08
CA GLN A 161 6.49 13.60 -0.64
C GLN A 161 5.17 12.89 -1.00
N ALA A 162 5.25 11.71 -1.62
CA ALA A 162 4.07 10.90 -1.93
C ALA A 162 3.32 10.47 -0.66
N ALA A 163 4.03 10.03 0.38
CA ALA A 163 3.43 9.64 1.67
C ALA A 163 2.72 10.82 2.35
N GLN A 164 3.26 12.03 2.27
CA GLN A 164 2.66 13.25 2.83
C GLN A 164 1.36 13.67 2.14
N ASN A 165 1.11 13.20 0.92
CA ASN A 165 -0.14 13.42 0.21
C ASN A 165 -1.29 12.52 0.70
N LEU A 166 -1.04 11.55 1.59
CA LEU A 166 -2.09 10.72 2.20
C LEU A 166 -2.81 11.48 3.30
N SER A 167 -4.15 11.52 3.25
CA SER A 167 -5.02 12.13 4.27
C SER A 167 -6.19 11.20 4.59
N GLN A 168 -6.58 11.13 5.86
CA GLN A 168 -7.70 10.31 6.34
C GLN A 168 -9.04 11.04 6.25
#